data_b1f8447effa32a1d3301398a8d73af56
#
_entry.id   b1f8447effa32a1d3301398a8d73af56
#
_cell.length_a   1.000
_cell.length_b   1.000
_cell.length_c   1.000
_cell.angle_alpha   90.00
_cell.angle_beta   90.00
_cell.angle_gamma   90.00
#
_symmetry.space_group_name_H-M   'P 1'
#
loop_
_entity.id
_entity.type
_entity.pdbx_description
1 polymer ?
#
loop_
_entity_poly.entity_id
_entity_poly.type
_entity_poly.pdbx_seq_one_letter_code
_entity_poly.pdbx_strand_id
1 'polypeptide(L)'
;MKFAINGFGRIGRNIIRAKIERGISSLELVAINDLASIENAAFLLEYDSVHGRLEAEIRHDDRHLYINDLPPIRYMSEPDPSNLDWAEFGKLFVMECTGLFTSAEAASIHIKQGAGRVLISAPSAGADRTIVYGINHKTITGSDQIISAASCTTNCLAPMAKVVNDACGLNQGFMTTIHAY
;
A
#
# COMPACT_ATOMS: atom_id res chain seq x y z
N MET A 1 -11.96 -7.37 -5.48
CA MET A 1 -11.66 -5.96 -5.86
C MET A 1 -10.22 -5.91 -6.35
N LYS A 2 -10.01 -5.34 -7.56
CA LYS A 2 -8.68 -5.22 -8.17
C LYS A 2 -7.88 -4.08 -7.56
N PHE A 3 -6.57 -4.26 -7.43
CA PHE A 3 -5.64 -3.21 -7.03
C PHE A 3 -4.29 -3.35 -7.73
N ALA A 4 -3.57 -2.25 -7.82
CA ALA A 4 -2.19 -2.18 -8.27
C ALA A 4 -1.31 -1.52 -7.20
N ILE A 5 -0.01 -1.74 -7.28
CA ILE A 5 0.99 -1.12 -6.40
C ILE A 5 1.93 -0.29 -7.25
N ASN A 6 2.08 0.99 -6.89
CA ASN A 6 3.14 1.85 -7.38
C ASN A 6 4.22 1.99 -6.31
N GLY A 7 5.41 1.45 -6.54
CA GLY A 7 6.49 1.32 -5.57
C GLY A 7 6.48 -0.01 -4.81
N PHE A 8 7.34 -0.93 -5.22
CA PHE A 8 7.46 -2.27 -4.63
C PHE A 8 8.61 -2.37 -3.63
N GLY A 9 8.80 -1.28 -2.88
CA GLY A 9 9.70 -1.21 -1.74
C GLY A 9 9.21 -2.03 -0.55
N ARG A 10 9.69 -1.72 0.65
CA ARG A 10 9.30 -2.45 1.88
C ARG A 10 7.78 -2.49 2.08
N ILE A 11 7.10 -1.36 1.93
CA ILE A 11 5.66 -1.28 2.18
C ILE A 11 4.87 -2.06 1.09
N GLY A 12 5.18 -1.83 -0.19
CA GLY A 12 4.50 -2.55 -1.29
C GLY A 12 4.62 -4.06 -1.15
N ARG A 13 5.82 -4.59 -0.83
CA ARG A 13 6.04 -6.02 -0.60
C ARG A 13 5.29 -6.54 0.62
N ASN A 14 5.30 -5.80 1.73
CA ASN A 14 4.61 -6.23 2.95
C ASN A 14 3.08 -6.26 2.81
N ILE A 15 2.50 -5.43 1.94
CA ILE A 15 1.08 -5.53 1.58
C ILE A 15 0.78 -6.90 0.96
N ILE A 16 1.63 -7.36 0.05
CA ILE A 16 1.43 -8.66 -0.60
C ILE A 16 1.69 -9.81 0.37
N ARG A 17 2.73 -9.73 1.18
CA ARG A 17 2.99 -10.71 2.24
C ARG A 17 1.79 -10.84 3.17
N ALA A 18 1.28 -9.72 3.69
CA ALA A 18 0.10 -9.71 4.55
C ALA A 18 -1.16 -10.28 3.87
N LYS A 19 -1.34 -10.00 2.56
CA LYS A 19 -2.45 -10.57 1.78
C LYS A 19 -2.36 -12.09 1.72
N ILE A 20 -1.17 -12.65 1.46
CA ILE A 20 -0.92 -14.09 1.35
C ILE A 20 -1.06 -14.75 2.72
N GLU A 21 -0.32 -14.28 3.72
CA GLU A 21 -0.28 -14.84 5.07
C GLU A 21 -1.64 -14.83 5.78
N ARG A 22 -2.50 -13.87 5.45
CA ARG A 22 -3.87 -13.77 6.00
C ARG A 22 -4.93 -14.40 5.11
N GLY A 23 -4.57 -14.98 3.99
CA GLY A 23 -5.51 -15.62 3.06
C GLY A 23 -6.57 -14.66 2.49
N ILE A 24 -6.22 -13.38 2.25
CA ILE A 24 -7.18 -12.39 1.75
C ILE A 24 -7.43 -12.63 0.26
N SER A 25 -8.54 -13.30 -0.06
CA SER A 25 -8.96 -13.62 -1.42
C SER A 25 -9.79 -12.53 -2.11
N SER A 26 -10.42 -11.63 -1.33
CA SER A 26 -11.28 -10.57 -1.86
C SER A 26 -10.53 -9.46 -2.63
N LEU A 27 -9.20 -9.40 -2.49
CA LEU A 27 -8.30 -8.46 -3.15
C LEU A 27 -7.48 -9.18 -4.23
N GLU A 28 -7.54 -8.68 -5.45
CA GLU A 28 -6.79 -9.18 -6.61
C GLU A 28 -5.70 -8.17 -6.99
N LEU A 29 -4.44 -8.54 -6.84
CA LEU A 29 -3.31 -7.76 -7.34
C LEU A 29 -3.17 -8.01 -8.83
N VAL A 30 -3.28 -6.95 -9.64
CA VAL A 30 -3.22 -7.05 -11.11
C VAL A 30 -1.92 -6.49 -11.68
N ALA A 31 -1.31 -5.50 -11.02
CA ALA A 31 -0.10 -4.87 -11.52
C ALA A 31 0.78 -4.33 -10.39
N ILE A 32 2.08 -4.30 -10.67
CA ILE A 32 3.13 -3.65 -9.88
C ILE A 32 3.92 -2.75 -10.81
N ASN A 33 4.20 -1.52 -10.38
CA ASN A 33 5.17 -0.64 -11.01
C ASN A 33 6.31 -0.37 -10.03
N ASP A 34 7.54 -0.68 -10.41
CA ASP A 34 8.75 -0.38 -9.63
C ASP A 34 9.97 -0.29 -10.56
N LEU A 35 10.97 0.50 -10.17
CA LEU A 35 12.18 0.72 -10.98
C LEU A 35 13.23 -0.38 -10.81
N ALA A 36 13.10 -1.23 -9.80
CA ALA A 36 13.95 -2.40 -9.63
C ALA A 36 13.63 -3.46 -10.69
N SER A 37 14.60 -4.34 -10.97
CA SER A 37 14.33 -5.48 -11.86
C SER A 37 13.32 -6.45 -11.24
N ILE A 38 12.59 -7.16 -12.08
CA ILE A 38 11.60 -8.13 -11.63
C ILE A 38 12.23 -9.28 -10.83
N GLU A 39 13.44 -9.70 -11.17
CA GLU A 39 14.21 -10.71 -10.44
C GLU A 39 14.48 -10.26 -8.99
N ASN A 40 14.92 -8.99 -8.85
CA ASN A 40 15.18 -8.41 -7.54
C ASN A 40 13.90 -8.25 -6.73
N ALA A 41 12.82 -7.82 -7.39
CA ALA A 41 11.50 -7.70 -6.78
C ALA A 41 10.98 -9.06 -6.28
N ALA A 42 11.10 -10.11 -7.08
CA ALA A 42 10.73 -11.48 -6.72
C ALA A 42 11.56 -12.00 -5.54
N PHE A 43 12.88 -11.84 -5.59
CA PHE A 43 13.79 -12.24 -4.52
C PHE A 43 13.46 -11.54 -3.20
N LEU A 44 13.27 -10.20 -3.22
CA LEU A 44 12.96 -9.43 -2.03
C LEU A 44 11.53 -9.64 -1.51
N LEU A 45 10.60 -10.12 -2.35
CA LEU A 45 9.29 -10.56 -1.89
C LEU A 45 9.39 -11.89 -1.13
N GLU A 46 10.19 -12.84 -1.65
CA GLU A 46 10.38 -14.14 -1.01
C GLU A 46 11.16 -14.03 0.30
N TYR A 47 12.24 -13.22 0.31
CA TYR A 47 13.14 -13.10 1.47
C TYR A 47 13.07 -11.72 2.10
N ASP A 48 12.71 -11.67 3.37
CA ASP A 48 12.67 -10.42 4.15
C ASP A 48 13.49 -10.55 5.44
N SER A 49 14.32 -9.55 5.74
CA SER A 49 15.21 -9.58 6.90
C SER A 49 14.49 -9.53 8.25
N VAL A 50 13.24 -9.05 8.28
CA VAL A 50 12.42 -8.95 9.50
C VAL A 50 11.40 -10.09 9.56
N HIS A 51 10.70 -10.34 8.45
CA HIS A 51 9.59 -11.30 8.38
C HIS A 51 10.02 -12.70 7.92
N GLY A 52 11.29 -12.87 7.55
CA GLY A 52 11.80 -14.16 7.07
C GLY A 52 11.34 -14.53 5.67
N ARG A 53 11.42 -15.81 5.34
CA ARG A 53 10.99 -16.32 4.06
C ARG A 53 9.47 -16.40 3.97
N LEU A 54 8.91 -15.91 2.85
CA LEU A 54 7.49 -16.06 2.55
C LEU A 54 7.19 -17.50 2.15
N GLU A 55 6.20 -18.14 2.76
CA GLU A 55 5.72 -19.46 2.39
C GLU A 55 4.81 -19.39 1.16
N ALA A 56 5.40 -19.08 0.02
CA ALA A 56 4.74 -19.04 -1.27
C ALA A 56 5.74 -19.34 -2.37
N GLU A 57 5.28 -19.95 -3.45
CA GLU A 57 6.07 -20.12 -4.66
C GLU A 57 6.09 -18.80 -5.43
N ILE A 58 7.28 -18.22 -5.61
CA ILE A 58 7.48 -16.97 -6.36
C ILE A 58 8.23 -17.30 -7.64
N ARG A 59 7.62 -16.97 -8.78
CA ARG A 59 8.22 -17.11 -10.12
C ARG A 59 8.04 -15.81 -10.89
N HIS A 60 8.81 -15.60 -11.92
CA HIS A 60 8.68 -14.48 -12.84
C HIS A 60 9.10 -14.86 -14.27
N ASP A 61 8.61 -14.11 -15.23
CA ASP A 61 9.17 -13.96 -16.57
C ASP A 61 9.60 -12.49 -16.77
N ASP A 62 9.84 -12.08 -18.02
CA ASP A 62 10.29 -10.70 -18.32
C ASP A 62 9.26 -9.62 -18.02
N ARG A 63 7.98 -9.98 -17.80
CA ARG A 63 6.86 -9.05 -17.70
C ARG A 63 5.89 -9.32 -16.56
N HIS A 64 5.94 -10.52 -15.98
CA HIS A 64 4.97 -10.92 -14.97
C HIS A 64 5.61 -11.56 -13.75
N LEU A 65 5.09 -11.20 -12.60
CA LEU A 65 5.34 -11.90 -11.35
C LEU A 65 4.22 -12.91 -11.10
N TYR A 66 4.59 -14.09 -10.67
CA TYR A 66 3.66 -15.19 -10.34
C TYR A 66 3.82 -15.56 -8.86
N ILE A 67 2.71 -15.69 -8.17
CA ILE A 67 2.67 -16.06 -6.75
C ILE A 67 1.70 -17.21 -6.59
N ASN A 68 2.20 -18.41 -6.28
CA ASN A 68 1.40 -19.64 -6.25
C ASN A 68 0.57 -19.79 -7.54
N ASP A 69 -0.70 -20.17 -7.41
CA ASP A 69 -1.66 -20.31 -8.52
C ASP A 69 -2.48 -19.02 -8.78
N LEU A 70 -2.05 -17.86 -8.26
CA LEU A 70 -2.73 -16.60 -8.53
C LEU A 70 -2.55 -16.18 -10.00
N PRO A 71 -3.48 -15.37 -10.54
CA PRO A 71 -3.33 -14.80 -11.88
C PRO A 71 -2.00 -14.06 -12.04
N PRO A 72 -1.42 -14.05 -13.27
CA PRO A 72 -0.20 -13.30 -13.55
C PRO A 72 -0.32 -11.83 -13.17
N ILE A 73 0.68 -11.30 -12.47
CA ILE A 73 0.74 -9.92 -12.03
C ILE A 73 1.64 -9.18 -13.00
N ARG A 74 1.09 -8.18 -13.71
CA ARG A 74 1.89 -7.37 -14.63
C ARG A 74 2.94 -6.58 -13.88
N TYR A 75 4.21 -6.71 -14.29
CA TYR A 75 5.31 -5.92 -13.75
C TYR A 75 5.72 -4.84 -14.74
N MET A 76 5.79 -3.60 -14.28
CA MET A 76 6.13 -2.42 -15.07
C MET A 76 7.31 -1.70 -14.41
N SER A 77 8.08 -0.96 -15.21
CA SER A 77 9.22 -0.15 -14.72
C SER A 77 9.14 1.25 -15.35
N GLU A 78 8.15 2.01 -14.92
CA GLU A 78 7.86 3.35 -15.43
C GLU A 78 8.13 4.40 -14.34
N PRO A 79 9.13 5.28 -14.53
CA PRO A 79 9.46 6.30 -13.55
C PRO A 79 8.45 7.46 -13.49
N ASP A 80 7.78 7.75 -14.62
CA ASP A 80 6.77 8.80 -14.69
C ASP A 80 5.36 8.19 -14.66
N PRO A 81 4.62 8.32 -13.55
CA PRO A 81 3.29 7.73 -13.45
C PRO A 81 2.27 8.28 -14.46
N SER A 82 2.58 9.37 -15.17
CA SER A 82 1.72 9.87 -16.25
C SER A 82 1.72 8.95 -17.49
N ASN A 83 2.68 8.04 -17.59
CA ASN A 83 2.77 7.04 -18.66
C ASN A 83 2.13 5.70 -18.27
N LEU A 84 1.65 5.56 -17.04
CA LEU A 84 0.95 4.35 -16.60
C LEU A 84 -0.51 4.38 -17.06
N ASP A 85 -0.98 3.31 -17.67
CA ASP A 85 -2.39 3.17 -18.07
C ASP A 85 -3.10 2.21 -17.10
N TRP A 86 -3.63 2.77 -15.99
CA TRP A 86 -4.41 1.96 -15.05
C TRP A 86 -5.77 1.57 -15.60
N ALA A 87 -6.28 2.28 -16.61
CA ALA A 87 -7.58 1.99 -17.22
C ALA A 87 -7.59 0.62 -17.93
N GLU A 88 -6.43 0.13 -18.41
CA GLU A 88 -6.31 -1.20 -19.04
C GLU A 88 -6.77 -2.35 -18.12
N PHE A 89 -6.64 -2.18 -16.78
CA PHE A 89 -7.02 -3.19 -15.79
C PHE A 89 -8.49 -3.07 -15.34
N GLY A 90 -9.24 -2.08 -15.87
CA GLY A 90 -10.60 -1.78 -15.47
C GLY A 90 -10.66 -1.05 -14.13
N LYS A 91 -11.79 -1.15 -13.44
CA LYS A 91 -11.98 -0.46 -12.16
C LYS A 91 -11.06 -1.06 -11.10
N LEU A 92 -10.01 -0.35 -10.76
CA LEU A 92 -9.06 -0.75 -9.71
C LEU A 92 -8.74 0.42 -8.77
N PHE A 93 -8.04 0.12 -7.68
CA PHE A 93 -7.44 1.16 -6.88
C PHE A 93 -5.92 0.99 -6.77
N VAL A 94 -5.20 2.12 -6.73
CA VAL A 94 -3.75 2.13 -6.68
C VAL A 94 -3.29 2.33 -5.24
N MET A 95 -2.37 1.49 -4.79
CA MET A 95 -1.61 1.71 -3.56
C MET A 95 -0.32 2.44 -3.92
N GLU A 96 -0.25 3.72 -3.57
CA GLU A 96 0.93 4.56 -3.78
C GLU A 96 1.93 4.33 -2.64
N CYS A 97 3.00 3.60 -2.92
CA CYS A 97 3.99 3.14 -1.96
C CYS A 97 5.42 3.60 -2.26
N THR A 98 5.60 4.53 -3.23
CA THR A 98 6.95 5.03 -3.59
C THR A 98 7.54 5.98 -2.54
N GLY A 99 6.70 6.65 -1.78
CA GLY A 99 7.11 7.76 -0.90
C GLY A 99 7.39 9.07 -1.64
N LEU A 100 7.18 9.12 -2.96
CA LEU A 100 7.42 10.31 -3.80
C LEU A 100 6.13 11.11 -4.05
N PHE A 101 5.02 10.45 -4.34
CA PHE A 101 3.73 11.08 -4.65
C PHE A 101 2.83 11.10 -3.42
N THR A 102 3.30 11.76 -2.36
CA THR A 102 2.64 11.72 -1.05
C THR A 102 1.56 12.77 -0.83
N SER A 103 1.52 13.85 -1.63
CA SER A 103 0.40 14.80 -1.59
C SER A 103 -0.78 14.31 -2.45
N ALA A 104 -1.99 14.74 -2.12
CA ALA A 104 -3.17 14.45 -2.93
C ALA A 104 -3.02 14.99 -4.36
N GLU A 105 -2.42 16.16 -4.52
CA GLU A 105 -2.15 16.76 -5.83
C GLU A 105 -1.25 15.84 -6.67
N ALA A 106 -0.11 15.41 -6.10
CA ALA A 106 0.81 14.51 -6.80
C ALA A 106 0.17 13.15 -7.09
N ALA A 107 -0.52 12.55 -6.11
CA ALA A 107 -1.17 11.25 -6.27
C ALA A 107 -2.37 11.28 -7.23
N SER A 108 -2.95 12.45 -7.51
CA SER A 108 -4.06 12.61 -8.46
C SER A 108 -3.70 12.15 -9.88
N ILE A 109 -2.41 12.03 -10.20
CA ILE A 109 -1.96 11.50 -11.48
C ILE A 109 -2.52 10.08 -11.71
N HIS A 110 -2.58 9.24 -10.68
CA HIS A 110 -3.13 7.89 -10.81
C HIS A 110 -4.63 7.90 -11.15
N ILE A 111 -5.38 8.87 -10.61
CA ILE A 111 -6.80 9.06 -10.98
C ILE A 111 -6.92 9.46 -12.46
N LYS A 112 -6.05 10.40 -12.92
CA LYS A 112 -6.02 10.82 -14.32
C LYS A 112 -5.67 9.67 -15.26
N GLN A 113 -4.88 8.71 -14.79
CA GLN A 113 -4.49 7.50 -15.53
C GLN A 113 -5.49 6.34 -15.36
N GLY A 114 -6.69 6.60 -14.84
CA GLY A 114 -7.79 5.64 -14.82
C GLY A 114 -7.97 4.86 -13.52
N ALA A 115 -7.19 5.13 -12.47
CA ALA A 115 -7.47 4.54 -11.17
C ALA A 115 -8.78 5.09 -10.59
N GLY A 116 -9.62 4.23 -10.05
CA GLY A 116 -10.87 4.65 -9.41
C GLY A 116 -10.63 5.27 -8.02
N ARG A 117 -9.51 4.95 -7.37
CA ARG A 117 -9.13 5.44 -6.03
C ARG A 117 -7.63 5.26 -5.82
N VAL A 118 -7.03 6.10 -4.97
CA VAL A 118 -5.63 5.98 -4.54
C VAL A 118 -5.56 5.87 -3.02
N LEU A 119 -4.75 4.93 -2.54
CA LEU A 119 -4.36 4.82 -1.14
C LEU A 119 -2.87 5.15 -1.01
N ILE A 120 -2.56 6.27 -0.38
CA ILE A 120 -1.18 6.71 -0.14
C ILE A 120 -0.69 6.07 1.16
N SER A 121 0.43 5.34 1.11
CA SER A 121 1.03 4.65 2.26
C SER A 121 1.85 5.56 3.17
N ALA A 122 1.54 6.85 3.19
CA ALA A 122 2.23 7.88 3.95
C ALA A 122 1.24 8.98 4.38
N PRO A 123 1.62 9.88 5.31
CA PRO A 123 0.88 11.12 5.55
C PRO A 123 0.73 11.91 4.27
N SER A 124 -0.44 12.49 4.04
CA SER A 124 -0.75 13.18 2.79
C SER A 124 -1.41 14.53 3.05
N ALA A 125 -0.82 15.58 2.47
CA ALA A 125 -1.47 16.88 2.41
C ALA A 125 -2.58 16.85 1.36
N GLY A 126 -3.77 17.33 1.74
CA GLY A 126 -4.92 17.47 0.84
C GLY A 126 -5.67 16.16 0.54
N ALA A 127 -5.32 15.02 1.16
CA ALA A 127 -6.11 13.80 1.02
C ALA A 127 -7.55 13.99 1.51
N ASP A 128 -8.51 13.36 0.83
CA ASP A 128 -9.93 13.39 1.24
C ASP A 128 -10.13 12.83 2.64
N ARG A 129 -9.32 11.81 2.99
CA ARG A 129 -9.29 11.19 4.32
C ARG A 129 -7.89 10.75 4.70
N THR A 130 -7.58 10.91 5.99
CA THR A 130 -6.45 10.21 6.62
C THR A 130 -7.03 9.15 7.55
N ILE A 131 -6.67 7.89 7.32
CA ILE A 131 -7.28 6.72 7.96
C ILE A 131 -6.26 5.98 8.83
N VAL A 132 -6.68 5.66 10.03
CA VAL A 132 -6.05 4.63 10.88
C VAL A 132 -7.07 3.51 11.07
N TYR A 133 -6.71 2.29 10.65
CA TYR A 133 -7.60 1.13 10.77
C TYR A 133 -7.92 0.84 12.25
N GLY A 134 -9.19 0.54 12.53
CA GLY A 134 -9.66 0.35 13.90
C GLY A 134 -10.09 1.65 14.59
N ILE A 135 -9.62 2.80 14.14
CA ILE A 135 -9.94 4.10 14.75
C ILE A 135 -11.03 4.84 13.96
N ASN A 136 -10.74 5.21 12.73
CA ASN A 136 -11.65 6.02 11.91
C ASN A 136 -11.92 5.46 10.51
N HIS A 137 -11.55 4.20 10.23
CA HIS A 137 -11.71 3.59 8.89
C HIS A 137 -13.17 3.54 8.40
N LYS A 138 -14.14 3.57 9.33
CA LYS A 138 -15.57 3.61 8.99
C LYS A 138 -16.04 4.97 8.46
N THR A 139 -15.20 6.01 8.51
CA THR A 139 -15.53 7.33 7.98
C THR A 139 -15.30 7.46 6.47
N ILE A 140 -14.70 6.45 5.83
CA ILE A 140 -14.52 6.42 4.36
C ILE A 140 -15.87 6.42 3.69
N THR A 141 -16.02 7.29 2.69
CA THR A 141 -17.25 7.41 1.88
C THR A 141 -17.01 6.99 0.44
N GLY A 142 -18.08 6.83 -0.32
CA GLY A 142 -18.00 6.53 -1.75
C GLY A 142 -17.34 7.62 -2.60
N SER A 143 -17.38 8.87 -2.12
CA SER A 143 -16.80 10.03 -2.81
C SER A 143 -15.30 10.22 -2.56
N ASP A 144 -14.73 9.61 -1.51
CA ASP A 144 -13.31 9.75 -1.20
C ASP A 144 -12.48 9.03 -2.26
N GLN A 145 -11.66 9.76 -3.02
CA GLN A 145 -10.83 9.21 -4.10
C GLN A 145 -9.37 9.05 -3.68
N ILE A 146 -8.83 9.99 -2.90
CA ILE A 146 -7.44 9.97 -2.45
C ILE A 146 -7.42 9.86 -0.94
N ILE A 147 -6.94 8.73 -0.45
CA ILE A 147 -6.95 8.37 0.97
C ILE A 147 -5.51 8.18 1.44
N SER A 148 -5.17 8.76 2.59
CA SER A 148 -3.92 8.51 3.28
C SER A 148 -4.08 7.42 4.33
N ALA A 149 -3.16 6.47 4.37
CA ALA A 149 -3.05 5.48 5.44
C ALA A 149 -2.31 6.01 6.68
N ALA A 150 -2.13 7.33 6.79
CA ALA A 150 -1.37 7.98 7.85
C ALA A 150 0.11 7.54 7.91
N SER A 151 0.80 7.81 9.00
CA SER A 151 2.18 7.37 9.23
C SER A 151 2.24 6.08 10.03
N CYS A 152 3.38 5.38 9.96
CA CYS A 152 3.67 4.24 10.84
C CYS A 152 3.53 4.64 12.33
N THR A 153 4.04 5.80 12.72
CA THR A 153 3.90 6.35 14.07
C THR A 153 2.44 6.55 14.45
N THR A 154 1.63 7.14 13.57
CA THR A 154 0.21 7.36 13.84
C THR A 154 -0.56 6.03 13.95
N ASN A 155 -0.24 5.05 13.10
CA ASN A 155 -0.87 3.72 13.18
C ASN A 155 -0.51 2.95 14.46
N CYS A 156 0.64 3.25 15.07
CA CYS A 156 1.03 2.74 16.39
C CYS A 156 0.31 3.51 17.51
N LEU A 157 0.43 4.84 17.51
CA LEU A 157 0.01 5.67 18.63
C LEU A 157 -1.51 5.76 18.77
N ALA A 158 -2.26 5.94 17.68
CA ALA A 158 -3.69 6.20 17.77
C ALA A 158 -4.49 5.06 18.42
N PRO A 159 -4.25 3.76 18.10
CA PRO A 159 -4.88 2.66 18.84
C PRO A 159 -4.50 2.62 20.32
N MET A 160 -3.24 2.84 20.66
CA MET A 160 -2.82 2.87 22.08
C MET A 160 -3.47 4.01 22.83
N ALA A 161 -3.43 5.22 22.27
CA ALA A 161 -4.07 6.38 22.90
C ALA A 161 -5.57 6.18 23.07
N LYS A 162 -6.24 5.56 22.07
CA LYS A 162 -7.67 5.23 22.18
C LYS A 162 -7.94 4.27 23.35
N VAL A 163 -7.18 3.18 23.46
CA VAL A 163 -7.38 2.20 24.55
C VAL A 163 -7.15 2.84 25.90
N VAL A 164 -6.10 3.64 26.07
CA VAL A 164 -5.83 4.34 27.34
C VAL A 164 -6.96 5.35 27.65
N ASN A 165 -7.39 6.12 26.65
CA ASN A 165 -8.46 7.08 26.83
C ASN A 165 -9.79 6.40 27.24
N ASP A 166 -10.13 5.30 26.58
CA ASP A 166 -11.37 4.57 26.86
C ASP A 166 -11.36 3.91 28.26
N ALA A 167 -10.18 3.49 28.74
CA ALA A 167 -10.03 2.82 30.04
C ALA A 167 -9.90 3.78 31.21
N CYS A 168 -9.16 4.88 31.08
CA CYS A 168 -8.73 5.73 32.20
C CYS A 168 -8.99 7.22 31.95
N GLY A 169 -9.33 7.62 30.74
CA GLY A 169 -9.30 9.01 30.29
C GLY A 169 -7.87 9.50 30.03
N LEU A 170 -7.70 10.29 28.98
CA LEU A 170 -6.43 10.87 28.59
C LEU A 170 -6.56 12.41 28.52
N ASN A 171 -5.96 13.12 29.47
CA ASN A 171 -5.97 14.56 29.50
C ASN A 171 -4.88 15.17 28.61
N GLN A 172 -3.65 14.69 28.76
CA GLN A 172 -2.50 15.11 27.98
C GLN A 172 -1.44 14.01 28.00
N GLY A 173 -0.52 14.05 27.05
CA GLY A 173 0.58 13.09 26.95
C GLY A 173 1.73 13.62 26.12
N PHE A 174 2.88 13.00 26.26
CA PHE A 174 4.04 13.22 25.40
C PHE A 174 4.36 11.90 24.68
N MET A 175 4.76 12.01 23.43
CA MET A 175 5.15 10.87 22.62
C MET A 175 6.60 11.02 22.17
N THR A 176 7.38 9.97 22.36
CA THR A 176 8.69 9.82 21.75
C THR A 176 8.68 8.56 20.91
N THR A 177 9.14 8.66 19.66
CA THR A 177 9.25 7.52 18.76
C THR A 177 10.71 7.23 18.46
N ILE A 178 11.06 5.93 18.40
CA ILE A 178 12.38 5.44 18.01
C ILE A 178 12.18 4.46 16.86
N HIS A 179 12.79 4.75 15.74
CA HIS A 179 12.74 3.92 14.56
C HIS A 179 14.07 3.17 14.40
N ALA A 180 14.02 1.85 14.50
CA ALA A 180 15.20 1.00 14.37
C ALA A 180 15.52 0.63 12.90
N TYR A 181 14.55 0.81 11.99
CA TYR A 181 14.66 0.29 10.62
C TYR A 181 13.81 1.10 9.65
#